data_d8cb97572bd03c07898e340eda920b29
#
_entry.id   d8cb97572bd03c07898e340eda920b29
#
_cell.length_a   1.000
_cell.length_b   1.000
_cell.length_c   1.000
_cell.angle_alpha   90.00
_cell.angle_beta   90.00
_cell.angle_gamma   90.00
#
_symmetry.space_group_name_H-M   'P 1'
#
loop_
_entity.id
_entity.type
_entity.pdbx_description
1 polymer ?
#
loop_
_entity_poly.entity_id
_entity_poly.type
_entity_poly.pdbx_seq_one_letter_code
_entity_poly.pdbx_strand_id
1 'polypeptide(L)'
;RWKDLFFSPKTAVILPDEVSWRGFEIRKGCRPCERTDCMEAGEPQPLVFSIRHYLKKIQSFCRKEGSQLLLLSVPSPKNWNAAKHQIVSEYAREEGIDFLDLNPLTQDLKIDWKTDSYDGGDHLNLSGAEKVTDYLGEYLKQRYHFSAPSAGADVRDSWKAGLKEYLEQV
;
A
#
# COMPACT_ATOMS: atom_id res chain seq x y z
N ARG A 1 3.61 19.97 -15.72
CA ARG A 1 4.28 19.82 -14.39
C ARG A 1 4.52 18.36 -13.98
N TRP A 2 3.64 17.41 -14.29
CA TRP A 2 3.87 15.98 -14.05
C TRP A 2 4.95 15.39 -14.96
N LYS A 3 5.14 15.91 -16.15
CA LYS A 3 6.22 15.48 -17.07
C LYS A 3 7.61 15.80 -16.53
N ASP A 4 7.75 16.90 -15.80
CA ASP A 4 9.04 17.33 -15.24
C ASP A 4 9.49 16.47 -14.06
N LEU A 5 8.55 15.86 -13.34
CA LEU A 5 8.83 14.93 -12.23
C LEU A 5 9.40 13.58 -12.67
N PHE A 6 9.05 13.13 -13.89
CA PHE A 6 9.43 11.79 -14.37
C PHE A 6 10.49 11.77 -15.46
N PHE A 7 10.81 12.91 -16.07
CA PHE A 7 11.68 12.96 -17.24
C PHE A 7 12.80 14.01 -17.19
N SER A 8 12.96 14.72 -16.09
CA SER A 8 14.12 15.59 -15.92
C SER A 8 15.27 14.81 -15.25
N PRO A 9 16.39 14.57 -15.94
CA PRO A 9 17.54 13.95 -15.32
C PRO A 9 18.19 14.81 -14.21
N LYS A 10 17.64 16.00 -13.97
CA LYS A 10 18.14 16.95 -12.96
C LYS A 10 17.29 17.06 -11.70
N THR A 11 16.12 16.42 -11.66
CA THR A 11 15.38 16.22 -10.42
C THR A 11 15.71 14.84 -9.88
N ALA A 12 16.94 14.66 -9.40
CA ALA A 12 17.15 13.70 -8.33
C ALA A 12 16.14 14.09 -7.25
N VAL A 13 15.15 13.25 -7.00
CA VAL A 13 14.41 13.32 -5.75
C VAL A 13 15.48 13.09 -4.71
N ILE A 14 15.98 14.17 -4.12
CA ILE A 14 16.82 14.10 -2.93
C ILE A 14 15.83 13.62 -1.88
N LEU A 15 15.74 12.28 -1.73
CA LEU A 15 15.13 11.71 -0.56
C LEU A 15 16.00 12.22 0.59
N PRO A 16 15.41 12.84 1.63
CA PRO A 16 16.18 13.19 2.81
C PRO A 16 16.97 11.96 3.26
N ASP A 17 18.20 12.13 3.69
CA ASP A 17 19.08 11.05 4.17
C ASP A 17 18.44 10.22 5.32
N GLU A 18 17.32 10.67 5.84
CA GLU A 18 16.55 10.08 6.93
C GLU A 18 15.53 9.01 6.51
N VAL A 19 15.33 8.72 5.21
CA VAL A 19 14.45 7.61 4.79
C VAL A 19 15.25 6.31 4.82
N SER A 20 15.67 5.91 6.02
CA SER A 20 16.50 4.73 6.23
C SER A 20 15.73 3.40 6.11
N TRP A 21 14.41 3.41 6.33
CA TRP A 21 13.56 2.20 6.43
C TRP A 21 13.05 1.68 5.08
N ARG A 22 13.83 1.81 4.01
CA ARG A 22 13.46 1.37 2.66
C ARG A 22 12.13 1.95 2.17
N GLY A 23 11.86 3.21 2.55
CA GLY A 23 10.65 3.93 2.19
C GLY A 23 9.50 3.83 3.20
N PHE A 24 9.66 3.10 4.30
CA PHE A 24 8.70 3.08 5.39
C PHE A 24 8.90 4.29 6.32
N GLU A 25 7.85 5.02 6.62
CA GLU A 25 7.87 6.13 7.55
C GLU A 25 7.17 5.73 8.85
N ILE A 26 7.90 5.80 9.97
CA ILE A 26 7.36 5.48 11.30
C ILE A 26 6.49 6.63 11.79
N ARG A 27 5.20 6.40 11.95
CA ARG A 27 4.23 7.35 12.50
C ARG A 27 3.59 6.77 13.76
N LYS A 28 4.08 7.20 14.94
CA LYS A 28 3.58 6.75 16.25
C LYS A 28 2.42 7.59 16.79
N GLY A 29 2.19 8.77 16.22
CA GLY A 29 1.09 9.64 16.64
C GLY A 29 -0.27 8.94 16.51
N CYS A 30 -1.22 9.38 17.32
CA CYS A 30 -2.59 8.89 17.26
C CYS A 30 -3.56 10.08 17.19
N ARG A 31 -4.40 10.08 16.16
CA ARG A 31 -5.56 10.95 16.07
C ARG A 31 -6.78 10.07 15.76
N PRO A 32 -7.70 9.91 16.72
CA PRO A 32 -8.87 9.07 16.55
C PRO A 32 -9.74 9.47 15.36
N CYS A 33 -10.36 8.48 14.74
CA CYS A 33 -11.40 8.68 13.73
C CYS A 33 -12.71 8.16 14.26
N GLU A 34 -13.75 9.01 14.24
CA GLU A 34 -15.12 8.61 14.64
C GLU A 34 -15.80 7.78 13.55
N ARG A 35 -15.46 8.04 12.28
CA ARG A 35 -15.93 7.27 11.16
C ARG A 35 -15.17 5.94 11.09
N THR A 36 -15.87 4.85 11.21
CA THR A 36 -15.26 3.50 11.28
C THR A 36 -15.59 2.63 10.08
N ASP A 37 -16.60 3.00 9.30
CA ASP A 37 -17.02 2.26 8.12
C ASP A 37 -16.26 2.75 6.87
N CYS A 38 -15.35 1.91 6.41
CA CYS A 38 -14.62 2.13 5.15
C CYS A 38 -15.46 1.77 3.91
N MET A 39 -16.64 1.16 4.10
CA MET A 39 -17.49 0.68 3.02
C MET A 39 -18.84 1.42 2.96
N GLU A 40 -18.94 2.61 3.55
CA GLU A 40 -20.13 3.44 3.37
C GLU A 40 -20.47 3.63 1.89
N ALA A 41 -21.75 3.79 1.62
CA ALA A 41 -22.22 4.10 0.28
C ALA A 41 -21.56 5.38 -0.25
N GLY A 42 -21.24 5.39 -1.52
CA GLY A 42 -20.66 6.54 -2.21
C GLY A 42 -21.26 6.70 -3.60
N GLU A 43 -21.13 7.89 -4.15
CA GLU A 43 -21.56 8.14 -5.52
C GLU A 43 -20.68 7.38 -6.52
N PRO A 44 -21.24 6.54 -7.39
CA PRO A 44 -20.47 5.87 -8.44
C PRO A 44 -19.81 6.89 -9.35
N GLN A 45 -18.52 6.75 -9.55
CA GLN A 45 -17.76 7.58 -10.49
C GLN A 45 -16.98 6.67 -11.42
N PRO A 46 -16.99 6.91 -12.73
CA PRO A 46 -16.20 6.09 -13.65
C PRO A 46 -14.71 6.27 -13.37
N LEU A 47 -13.94 5.21 -13.57
CA LEU A 47 -12.49 5.32 -13.52
C LEU A 47 -12.01 6.32 -14.57
N VAL A 48 -11.37 7.39 -14.11
CA VAL A 48 -10.90 8.48 -14.96
C VAL A 48 -9.96 7.93 -16.05
N PHE A 49 -10.13 8.41 -17.29
CA PHE A 49 -9.36 7.94 -18.44
C PHE A 49 -7.84 7.93 -18.20
N SER A 50 -7.30 8.97 -17.58
CA SER A 50 -5.87 9.04 -17.27
C SER A 50 -5.42 7.95 -16.31
N ILE A 51 -6.22 7.62 -15.28
CA ILE A 51 -5.94 6.56 -14.32
C ILE A 51 -5.94 5.21 -15.04
N ARG A 52 -6.99 4.91 -15.83
CA ARG A 52 -7.06 3.67 -16.63
C ARG A 52 -5.85 3.55 -17.57
N HIS A 53 -5.46 4.63 -18.23
CA HIS A 53 -4.30 4.65 -19.11
C HIS A 53 -2.99 4.31 -18.39
N TYR A 54 -2.73 4.90 -17.23
CA TYR A 54 -1.51 4.63 -16.47
C TYR A 54 -1.52 3.23 -15.84
N LEU A 55 -2.64 2.75 -15.34
CA LEU A 55 -2.76 1.38 -14.85
C LEU A 55 -2.44 0.36 -15.95
N LYS A 56 -2.92 0.57 -17.19
CA LYS A 56 -2.57 -0.28 -18.33
C LYS A 56 -1.07 -0.24 -18.66
N LYS A 57 -0.44 0.92 -18.55
CA LYS A 57 1.03 1.03 -18.72
C LYS A 57 1.79 0.25 -17.63
N ILE A 58 1.38 0.37 -16.38
CA ILE A 58 1.97 -0.38 -15.26
C ILE A 58 1.79 -1.88 -15.50
N GLN A 59 0.60 -2.33 -15.86
CA GLN A 59 0.34 -3.74 -16.17
C GLN A 59 1.20 -4.26 -17.32
N SER A 60 1.31 -3.48 -18.40
CA SER A 60 2.15 -3.84 -19.55
C SER A 60 3.63 -3.92 -19.15
N PHE A 61 4.10 -3.01 -18.31
CA PHE A 61 5.46 -3.05 -17.78
C PHE A 61 5.68 -4.30 -16.92
N CYS A 62 4.79 -4.59 -15.97
CA CYS A 62 4.87 -5.79 -15.13
C CYS A 62 4.93 -7.07 -15.97
N ARG A 63 4.06 -7.19 -16.98
CA ARG A 63 4.07 -8.35 -17.90
C ARG A 63 5.39 -8.49 -18.64
N LYS A 64 5.95 -7.37 -19.13
CA LYS A 64 7.24 -7.36 -19.82
C LYS A 64 8.39 -7.82 -18.94
N GLU A 65 8.37 -7.41 -17.67
CA GLU A 65 9.39 -7.76 -16.67
C GLU A 65 9.11 -9.10 -15.97
N GLY A 66 8.09 -9.86 -16.38
CA GLY A 66 7.72 -11.13 -15.75
C GLY A 66 7.19 -10.99 -14.33
N SER A 67 6.73 -9.81 -13.94
CA SER A 67 6.19 -9.52 -12.61
C SER A 67 4.67 -9.64 -12.59
N GLN A 68 4.11 -10.08 -11.47
CA GLN A 68 2.67 -10.06 -11.23
C GLN A 68 2.27 -8.73 -10.59
N LEU A 69 1.15 -8.16 -11.04
CA LEU A 69 0.58 -6.93 -10.51
C LEU A 69 -0.55 -7.27 -9.53
N LEU A 70 -0.45 -6.80 -8.31
CA LEU A 70 -1.52 -6.80 -7.32
C LEU A 70 -1.94 -5.35 -7.06
N LEU A 71 -3.23 -5.05 -7.22
CA LEU A 71 -3.83 -3.82 -6.71
C LEU A 71 -4.18 -4.03 -5.24
N LEU A 72 -3.77 -3.09 -4.39
CA LEU A 72 -3.99 -3.14 -2.95
C LEU A 72 -4.66 -1.86 -2.48
N SER A 73 -5.74 -1.97 -1.71
CA SER A 73 -6.33 -0.86 -0.98
C SER A 73 -6.22 -1.09 0.52
N VAL A 74 -5.57 -0.17 1.21
CA VAL A 74 -5.37 -0.18 2.67
C VAL A 74 -6.57 0.48 3.36
N PRO A 75 -6.98 0.07 4.56
CA PRO A 75 -8.12 0.66 5.26
C PRO A 75 -8.00 2.17 5.44
N SER A 76 -9.02 2.91 4.99
CA SER A 76 -9.11 4.36 5.12
C SER A 76 -10.57 4.83 5.07
N PRO A 77 -11.27 4.97 6.21
CA PRO A 77 -12.68 5.38 6.23
C PRO A 77 -12.88 6.78 5.68
N LYS A 78 -11.82 7.58 5.60
CA LYS A 78 -11.86 8.94 5.07
C LYS A 78 -11.78 8.98 3.54
N ASN A 79 -10.99 8.09 2.95
CA ASN A 79 -10.69 8.12 1.51
C ASN A 79 -11.28 6.96 0.72
N TRP A 80 -11.89 5.97 1.37
CA TRP A 80 -12.46 4.81 0.71
C TRP A 80 -13.97 4.71 0.94
N ASN A 81 -14.65 4.00 0.05
CA ASN A 81 -16.07 3.69 0.14
C ASN A 81 -16.46 2.56 -0.81
N ALA A 82 -17.70 2.08 -0.73
CA ALA A 82 -18.23 1.00 -1.55
C ALA A 82 -18.16 1.30 -3.07
N ALA A 83 -18.40 2.55 -3.48
CA ALA A 83 -18.34 2.91 -4.89
C ALA A 83 -16.91 2.82 -5.46
N LYS A 84 -15.90 3.23 -4.71
CA LYS A 84 -14.49 3.08 -5.10
C LYS A 84 -14.08 1.60 -5.15
N HIS A 85 -14.52 0.81 -4.16
CA HIS A 85 -14.34 -0.64 -4.18
C HIS A 85 -14.87 -1.27 -5.46
N GLN A 86 -16.13 -0.95 -5.80
CA GLN A 86 -16.79 -1.49 -7.00
C GLN A 86 -16.01 -1.15 -8.27
N ILE A 87 -15.64 0.11 -8.47
CA ILE A 87 -14.93 0.58 -9.68
C ILE A 87 -13.59 -0.13 -9.84
N VAL A 88 -12.81 -0.25 -8.74
CA VAL A 88 -11.50 -0.92 -8.79
C VAL A 88 -11.66 -2.42 -8.99
N SER A 89 -12.64 -3.05 -8.35
CA SER A 89 -12.98 -4.47 -8.53
C SER A 89 -13.36 -4.79 -9.97
N GLU A 90 -14.22 -3.97 -10.57
CA GLU A 90 -14.63 -4.13 -11.96
C GLU A 90 -13.43 -4.00 -12.91
N TYR A 91 -12.60 -2.98 -12.72
CA TYR A 91 -11.39 -2.79 -13.51
C TYR A 91 -10.42 -3.98 -13.38
N ALA A 92 -10.16 -4.42 -12.16
CA ALA A 92 -9.27 -5.55 -11.89
C ALA A 92 -9.78 -6.84 -12.58
N ARG A 93 -11.07 -7.10 -12.48
CA ARG A 93 -11.72 -8.24 -13.15
C ARG A 93 -11.65 -8.14 -14.67
N GLU A 94 -11.91 -6.97 -15.25
CA GLU A 94 -11.82 -6.74 -16.70
C GLU A 94 -10.41 -6.97 -17.25
N GLU A 95 -9.39 -6.51 -16.54
CA GLU A 95 -8.00 -6.57 -16.98
C GLU A 95 -7.25 -7.83 -16.48
N GLY A 96 -7.92 -8.71 -15.73
CA GLY A 96 -7.31 -9.92 -15.16
C GLY A 96 -6.17 -9.61 -14.19
N ILE A 97 -6.37 -8.64 -13.31
CA ILE A 97 -5.41 -8.23 -12.27
C ILE A 97 -5.95 -8.65 -10.91
N ASP A 98 -5.09 -9.18 -10.04
CA ASP A 98 -5.45 -9.43 -8.66
C ASP A 98 -5.73 -8.11 -7.93
N PHE A 99 -6.82 -8.07 -7.15
CA PHE A 99 -7.16 -6.94 -6.29
C PHE A 99 -7.46 -7.41 -4.88
N LEU A 100 -6.74 -6.87 -3.91
CA LEU A 100 -6.95 -7.06 -2.49
C LEU A 100 -7.43 -5.75 -1.87
N ASP A 101 -8.70 -5.71 -1.48
CA ASP A 101 -9.26 -4.60 -0.70
C ASP A 101 -9.32 -4.98 0.77
N LEU A 102 -8.57 -4.29 1.61
CA LEU A 102 -8.53 -4.50 3.05
C LEU A 102 -9.58 -3.66 3.82
N ASN A 103 -10.29 -2.77 3.13
CA ASN A 103 -11.29 -1.91 3.76
C ASN A 103 -12.48 -2.68 4.35
N PRO A 104 -13.05 -3.72 3.70
CA PRO A 104 -14.09 -4.53 4.31
C PRO A 104 -13.58 -5.45 5.44
N LEU A 105 -12.26 -5.61 5.58
CA LEU A 105 -11.63 -6.53 6.52
C LEU A 105 -11.14 -5.87 7.82
N THR A 106 -11.59 -4.64 8.12
CA THR A 106 -11.10 -3.88 9.30
C THR A 106 -11.30 -4.61 10.62
N GLN A 107 -12.37 -5.40 10.75
CA GLN A 107 -12.63 -6.22 11.94
C GLN A 107 -11.66 -7.41 12.02
N ASP A 108 -11.45 -8.12 10.93
CA ASP A 108 -10.51 -9.26 10.85
C ASP A 108 -9.08 -8.81 11.12
N LEU A 109 -8.72 -7.63 10.61
CA LEU A 109 -7.45 -6.96 10.85
C LEU A 109 -7.33 -6.38 12.27
N LYS A 110 -8.43 -6.37 13.04
CA LYS A 110 -8.50 -5.77 14.38
C LYS A 110 -8.09 -4.29 14.40
N ILE A 111 -8.44 -3.55 13.35
CA ILE A 111 -8.18 -2.10 13.30
C ILE A 111 -9.09 -1.40 14.30
N ASP A 112 -8.49 -0.67 15.22
CA ASP A 112 -9.20 0.24 16.15
C ASP A 112 -8.96 1.69 15.72
N TRP A 113 -9.97 2.30 15.14
CA TRP A 113 -9.89 3.68 14.65
C TRP A 113 -9.68 4.73 15.73
N LYS A 114 -9.72 4.34 17.01
CA LYS A 114 -9.36 5.21 18.13
C LYS A 114 -7.86 5.26 18.37
N THR A 115 -7.13 4.22 17.97
CA THR A 115 -5.71 4.05 18.28
C THR A 115 -4.81 3.85 17.07
N ASP A 116 -5.34 3.39 15.94
CA ASP A 116 -4.56 2.91 14.78
C ASP A 116 -4.43 3.91 13.63
N SER A 117 -4.93 5.14 13.80
CA SER A 117 -4.76 6.22 12.82
C SER A 117 -3.98 7.39 13.40
N TYR A 118 -3.06 7.98 12.62
CA TYR A 118 -2.33 9.16 13.08
C TYR A 118 -2.97 10.50 12.65
N ASP A 119 -3.87 10.50 11.69
CA ASP A 119 -4.44 11.72 11.09
C ASP A 119 -5.97 11.74 10.98
N GLY A 120 -6.66 10.90 11.77
CA GLY A 120 -8.10 10.87 11.84
C GLY A 120 -8.76 10.07 10.71
N GLY A 121 -8.18 8.93 10.34
CA GLY A 121 -8.77 7.96 9.43
C GLY A 121 -8.36 8.08 7.96
N ASP A 122 -7.35 8.88 7.66
CA ASP A 122 -6.74 8.95 6.33
C ASP A 122 -5.65 7.90 6.18
N HIS A 123 -4.72 7.87 7.13
CA HIS A 123 -3.63 6.91 7.15
C HIS A 123 -3.54 6.19 8.50
N LEU A 124 -3.04 4.97 8.47
CA LEU A 124 -2.71 4.19 9.65
C LEU A 124 -1.41 4.69 10.29
N ASN A 125 -1.34 4.63 11.61
CA ASN A 125 -0.08 4.79 12.34
C ASN A 125 0.68 3.46 12.41
N LEU A 126 1.78 3.42 13.17
CA LEU A 126 2.61 2.22 13.30
C LEU A 126 1.78 1.00 13.71
N SER A 127 0.94 1.10 14.76
CA SER A 127 0.12 -0.01 15.24
C SER A 127 -0.83 -0.56 14.16
N GLY A 128 -1.52 0.33 13.43
CA GLY A 128 -2.39 -0.06 12.33
C GLY A 128 -1.61 -0.64 11.15
N ALA A 129 -0.44 -0.08 10.83
CA ALA A 129 0.42 -0.55 9.76
C ALA A 129 0.99 -1.95 10.04
N GLU A 130 1.36 -2.27 11.27
CA GLU A 130 1.81 -3.61 11.68
C GLU A 130 0.72 -4.66 11.42
N LYS A 131 -0.52 -4.41 11.86
CA LYS A 131 -1.67 -5.30 11.65
C LYS A 131 -1.91 -5.59 10.16
N VAL A 132 -1.86 -4.56 9.34
CA VAL A 132 -2.02 -4.70 7.88
C VAL A 132 -0.85 -5.46 7.27
N THR A 133 0.37 -5.19 7.71
CA THR A 133 1.59 -5.83 7.18
C THR A 133 1.61 -7.32 7.50
N ASP A 134 1.22 -7.72 8.72
CA ASP A 134 1.13 -9.12 9.13
C ASP A 134 0.11 -9.87 8.26
N TYR A 135 -1.09 -9.31 8.10
CA TYR A 135 -2.11 -9.91 7.24
C TYR A 135 -1.64 -10.03 5.79
N LEU A 136 -1.07 -8.95 5.24
CA LEU A 136 -0.57 -8.93 3.87
C LEU A 136 0.55 -9.95 3.66
N GLY A 137 1.44 -10.09 4.62
CA GLY A 137 2.51 -11.09 4.59
C GLY A 137 1.99 -12.52 4.48
N GLU A 138 0.99 -12.87 5.27
CA GLU A 138 0.34 -14.19 5.21
C GLU A 138 -0.46 -14.38 3.91
N TYR A 139 -1.21 -13.37 3.47
CA TYR A 139 -1.91 -13.40 2.19
C TYR A 139 -0.96 -13.66 1.02
N LEU A 140 0.16 -12.92 0.96
CA LEU A 140 1.14 -13.07 -0.11
C LEU A 140 1.79 -14.45 -0.12
N LYS A 141 2.13 -15.01 1.04
CA LYS A 141 2.66 -16.37 1.15
C LYS A 141 1.70 -17.44 0.64
N GLN A 142 0.41 -17.28 0.94
CA GLN A 142 -0.63 -18.24 0.54
C GLN A 142 -0.98 -18.10 -0.95
N ARG A 143 -1.00 -16.88 -1.46
CA ARG A 143 -1.47 -16.57 -2.82
C ARG A 143 -0.38 -16.75 -3.88
N TYR A 144 0.86 -16.42 -3.53
CA TYR A 144 1.99 -16.40 -4.44
C TYR A 144 3.10 -17.33 -3.98
N HIS A 145 3.70 -18.04 -4.94
CA HIS A 145 4.84 -18.92 -4.65
C HIS A 145 6.15 -18.12 -4.74
N PHE A 146 6.62 -17.65 -3.60
CA PHE A 146 7.93 -17.02 -3.52
C PHE A 146 9.02 -18.09 -3.40
N SER A 147 9.97 -18.10 -4.33
CA SER A 147 11.21 -18.87 -4.14
C SER A 147 12.05 -18.22 -3.04
N ALA A 148 12.81 -19.04 -2.31
CA ALA A 148 13.74 -18.50 -1.32
C ALA A 148 14.70 -17.52 -2.01
N PRO A 149 14.90 -16.31 -1.45
CA PRO A 149 15.75 -15.32 -2.09
C PRO A 149 17.18 -15.82 -2.16
N SER A 150 17.75 -15.83 -3.36
CA SER A 150 19.18 -16.06 -3.59
C SER A 150 20.03 -14.80 -3.30
N ALA A 151 19.56 -13.96 -2.38
CA ALA A 151 20.23 -12.70 -2.06
C ALA A 151 21.65 -12.96 -1.52
N GLY A 152 22.61 -12.20 -2.01
CA GLY A 152 24.00 -12.21 -1.52
C GLY A 152 24.07 -11.89 -0.01
N ALA A 153 25.22 -12.20 0.60
CA ALA A 153 25.43 -11.97 2.03
C ALA A 153 25.26 -10.48 2.39
N ASP A 154 25.79 -9.61 1.55
CA ASP A 154 25.70 -8.14 1.66
C ASP A 154 24.27 -7.62 1.73
N VAL A 155 23.38 -8.14 0.90
CA VAL A 155 21.94 -7.78 0.91
C VAL A 155 21.28 -8.26 2.21
N ARG A 156 21.54 -9.50 2.63
CA ARG A 156 21.00 -10.04 3.88
C ARG A 156 21.47 -9.25 5.09
N ASP A 157 22.74 -8.87 5.13
CA ASP A 157 23.30 -8.13 6.26
C ASP A 157 22.78 -6.69 6.29
N SER A 158 22.58 -6.06 5.13
CA SER A 158 21.89 -4.76 5.02
C SER A 158 20.45 -4.80 5.56
N TRP A 159 19.68 -5.88 5.26
CA TRP A 159 18.34 -6.07 5.83
C TRP A 159 18.36 -6.28 7.34
N LYS A 160 19.31 -7.07 7.88
CA LYS A 160 19.46 -7.27 9.32
C LYS A 160 19.80 -5.98 10.05
N ALA A 161 20.72 -5.18 9.49
CA ALA A 161 21.08 -3.89 10.05
C ALA A 161 19.86 -2.95 10.09
N GLY A 162 19.13 -2.81 8.98
CA GLY A 162 17.91 -2.00 8.93
C GLY A 162 16.82 -2.48 9.90
N LEU A 163 16.64 -3.81 10.06
CA LEU A 163 15.71 -4.35 11.04
C LEU A 163 16.12 -4.01 12.48
N LYS A 164 17.41 -4.10 12.80
CA LYS A 164 17.92 -3.75 14.13
C LYS A 164 17.63 -2.28 14.45
N GLU A 165 17.97 -1.38 13.54
CA GLU A 165 17.67 0.05 13.69
C GLU A 165 16.16 0.32 13.85
N TYR A 166 15.33 -0.35 13.05
CA TYR A 166 13.87 -0.23 13.18
C TYR A 166 13.40 -0.64 14.58
N LEU A 167 13.86 -1.79 15.10
CA LEU A 167 13.48 -2.30 16.41
C LEU A 167 13.95 -1.40 17.57
N GLU A 168 14.98 -0.58 17.37
CA GLU A 168 15.43 0.41 18.36
C GLU A 168 14.51 1.65 18.40
N GLN A 169 13.67 1.83 17.37
CA GLN A 169 12.78 2.99 17.23
C GLN A 169 11.30 2.69 17.49
N VAL A 170 10.87 1.45 17.48
CA VAL A 170 9.51 1.01 17.79
C VAL A 170 9.40 0.43 19.20
#